data_93e4b643d49e4741455a9bc84788cf21
#
_entry.id   93e4b643d49e4741455a9bc84788cf21
#
_cell.length_a   1.000
_cell.length_b   1.000
_cell.length_c   1.000
_cell.angle_alpha   90.00
_cell.angle_beta   90.00
_cell.angle_gamma   90.00
#
_symmetry.space_group_name_H-M   'P 1'
#
loop_
_entity.id
_entity.type
_entity.pdbx_description
1 polymer ?
#
loop_
_entity_poly.entity_id
_entity_poly.type
_entity_poly.pdbx_seq_one_letter_code
_entity_poly.pdbx_strand_id
1 'polypeptide(L)'
;MQNLESTPVSGPVSEVERAYAIEVLQSTQAALHQAINGLTKNQLDYKPNPDRWSIAENVEHVVLVETGIFGAIKKGMDYPANPEKRAELKYSDVDIIKAVRSRSVTLPAPDPFVPTGRFAPINEAMAAFDQQRAAAIVYTQTVTDDLRTHYFRHIALGWLDSYQAILLLASHGERHRKQIEEVKADPGFPK
;
A
#
# COMPACT_ATOMS: atom_id res chain seq x y z
N MET A 1 0.85 -23.01 -2.20
CA MET A 1 -0.05 -21.89 -2.60
C MET A 1 -1.47 -22.37 -2.32
N GLN A 2 -2.05 -21.95 -1.20
CA GLN A 2 -3.47 -22.21 -0.95
C GLN A 2 -4.27 -21.27 -1.85
N ASN A 3 -5.20 -21.84 -2.60
CA ASN A 3 -6.21 -21.10 -3.35
C ASN A 3 -7.07 -20.33 -2.34
N LEU A 4 -6.85 -19.02 -2.23
CA LEU A 4 -7.79 -18.12 -1.60
C LEU A 4 -8.98 -18.02 -2.54
N GLU A 5 -9.99 -18.83 -2.32
CA GLU A 5 -11.22 -18.82 -3.10
C GLU A 5 -11.92 -17.47 -2.99
N SER A 6 -12.54 -17.06 -4.09
CA SER A 6 -13.26 -15.79 -4.27
C SER A 6 -14.60 -15.69 -3.51
N THR A 7 -14.80 -16.50 -2.49
CA THR A 7 -15.99 -16.45 -1.64
C THR A 7 -15.88 -15.31 -0.64
N PRO A 8 -16.92 -14.49 -0.43
CA PRO A 8 -16.91 -13.50 0.64
C PRO A 8 -16.70 -14.22 1.97
N VAL A 9 -15.55 -13.96 2.61
CA VAL A 9 -15.24 -14.55 3.91
C VAL A 9 -16.28 -14.06 4.92
N SER A 10 -16.99 -14.96 5.56
CA SER A 10 -17.93 -14.64 6.64
C SER A 10 -17.23 -14.78 7.99
N GLY A 11 -17.45 -13.82 8.88
CA GLY A 11 -16.88 -13.81 10.22
C GLY A 11 -15.67 -12.89 10.38
N PRO A 12 -15.10 -12.81 11.60
CA PRO A 12 -13.95 -11.97 11.91
C PRO A 12 -12.68 -12.46 11.21
N VAL A 13 -11.69 -11.57 11.10
CA VAL A 13 -10.37 -11.91 10.54
C VAL A 13 -9.74 -13.04 11.34
N SER A 14 -9.46 -14.14 10.65
CA SER A 14 -8.81 -15.32 11.24
C SER A 14 -7.33 -15.05 11.56
N GLU A 15 -6.73 -15.89 12.41
CA GLU A 15 -5.28 -15.81 12.67
C GLU A 15 -4.43 -16.02 11.42
N VAL A 16 -4.87 -16.87 10.50
CA VAL A 16 -4.18 -17.12 9.22
C VAL A 16 -4.22 -15.88 8.33
N GLU A 17 -5.38 -15.22 8.21
CA GLU A 17 -5.50 -13.97 7.45
C GLU A 17 -4.66 -12.87 8.08
N ARG A 18 -4.67 -12.74 9.39
CA ARG A 18 -3.86 -11.78 10.14
C ARG A 18 -2.36 -12.01 9.90
N ALA A 19 -1.90 -13.25 10.02
CA ALA A 19 -0.52 -13.61 9.75
C ALA A 19 -0.12 -13.32 8.29
N TYR A 20 -1.00 -13.61 7.34
CA TYR A 20 -0.79 -13.29 5.93
C TYR A 20 -0.64 -11.78 5.68
N ALA A 21 -1.51 -10.95 6.27
CA ALA A 21 -1.41 -9.50 6.12
C ALA A 21 -0.07 -8.96 6.67
N ILE A 22 0.36 -9.48 7.82
CA ILE A 22 1.65 -9.11 8.43
C ILE A 22 2.82 -9.52 7.54
N GLU A 23 2.80 -10.75 7.01
CA GLU A 23 3.83 -11.24 6.08
C GLU A 23 3.91 -10.35 4.82
N VAL A 24 2.77 -9.97 4.25
CA VAL A 24 2.73 -9.09 3.08
C VAL A 24 3.27 -7.70 3.42
N LEU A 25 2.93 -7.14 4.57
CA LEU A 25 3.46 -5.85 5.04
C LEU A 25 4.99 -5.90 5.17
N GLN A 26 5.53 -6.94 5.80
CA GLN A 26 6.96 -7.13 6.02
C GLN A 26 7.72 -7.38 4.71
N SER A 27 7.21 -8.27 3.87
CA SER A 27 7.88 -8.64 2.60
C SER A 27 7.91 -7.46 1.62
N THR A 28 6.85 -6.67 1.52
CA THR A 28 6.82 -5.49 0.65
C THR A 28 7.65 -4.33 1.20
N GLN A 29 7.81 -4.22 2.52
CA GLN A 29 8.76 -3.29 3.14
C GLN A 29 10.20 -3.66 2.76
N ALA A 30 10.59 -4.91 2.98
CA ALA A 30 11.93 -5.39 2.63
C ALA A 30 12.24 -5.22 1.14
N ALA A 31 11.26 -5.50 0.28
CA ALA A 31 11.40 -5.35 -1.17
C ALA A 31 11.61 -3.89 -1.60
N LEU A 32 10.95 -2.91 -0.96
CA LEU A 32 11.16 -1.50 -1.25
C LEU A 32 12.58 -1.05 -0.83
N HIS A 33 13.03 -1.45 0.36
CA HIS A 33 14.41 -1.19 0.81
C HIS A 33 15.43 -1.76 -0.19
N GLN A 34 15.24 -3.01 -0.62
CA GLN A 34 16.14 -3.64 -1.59
C GLN A 34 16.16 -2.90 -2.93
N ALA A 35 15.01 -2.40 -3.40
CA ALA A 35 14.89 -1.73 -4.68
C ALA A 35 15.70 -0.42 -4.75
N ILE A 36 15.90 0.27 -3.62
CA ILE A 36 16.61 1.56 -3.56
C ILE A 36 18.00 1.47 -2.94
N ASN A 37 18.38 0.30 -2.41
CA ASN A 37 19.66 0.13 -1.71
C ASN A 37 20.84 0.45 -2.62
N GLY A 38 21.76 1.29 -2.11
CA GLY A 38 23.01 1.63 -2.80
C GLY A 38 22.85 2.64 -3.96
N LEU A 39 21.63 3.14 -4.23
CA LEU A 39 21.42 4.12 -5.28
C LEU A 39 22.00 5.49 -4.90
N THR A 40 22.71 6.12 -5.86
CA THR A 40 23.20 7.48 -5.74
C THR A 40 22.06 8.49 -5.84
N LYS A 41 22.32 9.76 -5.41
CA LYS A 41 21.35 10.84 -5.56
C LYS A 41 20.90 11.03 -7.01
N ASN A 42 21.83 10.96 -7.96
CA ASN A 42 21.50 11.10 -9.38
C ASN A 42 20.57 9.99 -9.88
N GLN A 43 20.76 8.76 -9.40
CA GLN A 43 19.88 7.64 -9.70
C GLN A 43 18.50 7.78 -9.06
N LEU A 44 18.46 8.26 -7.81
CA LEU A 44 17.19 8.50 -7.09
C LEU A 44 16.35 9.59 -7.74
N ASP A 45 16.97 10.63 -8.27
CA ASP A 45 16.29 11.79 -8.86
C ASP A 45 16.04 11.62 -10.37
N TYR A 46 16.57 10.55 -10.98
CA TYR A 46 16.43 10.32 -12.41
C TYR A 46 14.96 10.13 -12.83
N LYS A 47 14.56 10.83 -13.88
CA LYS A 47 13.23 10.72 -14.51
C LYS A 47 13.40 10.25 -15.95
N PRO A 48 12.79 9.12 -16.35
CA PRO A 48 12.80 8.66 -17.75
C PRO A 48 12.28 9.72 -18.74
N ASN A 49 11.31 10.50 -18.32
CA ASN A 49 10.79 11.68 -19.00
C ASN A 49 10.06 12.60 -17.98
N PRO A 50 9.67 13.83 -18.36
CA PRO A 50 9.04 14.79 -17.43
C PRO A 50 7.75 14.30 -16.77
N ASP A 51 7.00 13.44 -17.45
CA ASP A 51 5.70 12.92 -16.96
C ASP A 51 5.83 11.67 -16.09
N ARG A 52 7.04 11.14 -15.92
CA ARG A 52 7.32 9.97 -15.10
C ARG A 52 7.94 10.39 -13.77
N TRP A 53 7.52 9.74 -12.73
CA TRP A 53 8.13 9.93 -11.41
C TRP A 53 9.52 9.31 -11.34
N SER A 54 10.42 10.00 -10.65
CA SER A 54 11.70 9.47 -10.22
C SER A 54 11.53 8.40 -9.15
N ILE A 55 12.61 7.72 -8.77
CA ILE A 55 12.61 6.77 -7.67
C ILE A 55 12.25 7.47 -6.36
N ALA A 56 12.84 8.64 -6.07
CA ALA A 56 12.53 9.41 -4.87
C ALA A 56 11.06 9.83 -4.81
N GLU A 57 10.48 10.30 -5.93
CA GLU A 57 9.06 10.65 -6.01
C GLU A 57 8.15 9.42 -5.81
N ASN A 58 8.51 8.25 -6.32
CA ASN A 58 7.75 7.02 -6.06
C ASN A 58 7.74 6.66 -4.57
N VAL A 59 8.88 6.77 -3.89
CA VAL A 59 8.97 6.50 -2.44
C VAL A 59 8.16 7.50 -1.64
N GLU A 60 8.29 8.81 -1.94
CA GLU A 60 7.48 9.84 -1.28
C GLU A 60 5.98 9.55 -1.44
N HIS A 61 5.53 9.21 -2.64
CA HIS A 61 4.14 8.86 -2.89
C HIS A 61 3.67 7.67 -2.04
N VAL A 62 4.49 6.63 -1.93
CA VAL A 62 4.18 5.47 -1.07
C VAL A 62 3.95 5.92 0.37
N VAL A 63 4.84 6.76 0.93
CA VAL A 63 4.71 7.28 2.29
C VAL A 63 3.40 8.06 2.47
N LEU A 64 3.07 8.94 1.52
CA LEU A 64 1.87 9.76 1.58
C LEU A 64 0.59 8.91 1.54
N VAL A 65 0.53 7.96 0.61
CA VAL A 65 -0.64 7.08 0.46
C VAL A 65 -0.80 6.15 1.65
N GLU A 66 0.29 5.58 2.17
CA GLU A 66 0.20 4.72 3.35
C GLU A 66 -0.25 5.48 4.59
N THR A 67 0.21 6.73 4.78
CA THR A 67 -0.30 7.62 5.83
C THR A 67 -1.80 7.83 5.70
N GLY A 68 -2.27 8.12 4.50
CA GLY A 68 -3.69 8.36 4.22
C GLY A 68 -4.55 7.11 4.45
N ILE A 69 -4.13 5.96 3.92
CA ILE A 69 -4.87 4.70 4.06
C ILE A 69 -4.89 4.26 5.53
N PHE A 70 -3.75 4.28 6.22
CA PHE A 70 -3.71 3.87 7.63
C PHE A 70 -4.52 4.80 8.53
N GLY A 71 -4.49 6.11 8.24
CA GLY A 71 -5.37 7.09 8.89
C GLY A 71 -6.86 6.79 8.65
N ALA A 72 -7.23 6.43 7.41
CA ALA A 72 -8.60 6.05 7.06
C ALA A 72 -9.05 4.75 7.73
N ILE A 73 -8.16 3.75 7.87
CA ILE A 73 -8.43 2.52 8.64
C ILE A 73 -8.79 2.89 10.08
N LYS A 74 -7.90 3.62 10.77
CA LYS A 74 -8.12 4.00 12.17
C LYS A 74 -9.43 4.79 12.34
N LYS A 75 -9.67 5.76 11.46
CA LYS A 75 -10.92 6.53 11.48
C LYS A 75 -12.15 5.66 11.20
N GLY A 76 -12.02 4.66 10.34
CA GLY A 76 -13.10 3.69 10.06
C GLY A 76 -13.47 2.88 11.31
N MET A 77 -12.48 2.56 12.14
CA MET A 77 -12.68 1.81 13.38
C MET A 77 -13.36 2.62 14.49
N ASP A 78 -13.41 3.95 14.39
CA ASP A 78 -14.13 4.81 15.36
C ASP A 78 -15.65 4.75 15.18
N TYR A 79 -16.14 4.23 14.04
CA TYR A 79 -17.57 4.06 13.80
C TYR A 79 -18.08 2.73 14.37
N PRO A 80 -19.38 2.63 14.68
CA PRO A 80 -19.97 1.36 15.09
C PRO A 80 -19.78 0.25 14.04
N ALA A 81 -19.56 -0.98 14.49
CA ALA A 81 -19.50 -2.15 13.62
C ALA A 81 -20.80 -2.28 12.78
N ASN A 82 -20.64 -2.55 11.49
CA ASN A 82 -21.76 -2.70 10.56
C ASN A 82 -21.56 -3.94 9.67
N PRO A 83 -21.89 -5.15 10.16
CA PRO A 83 -21.71 -6.38 9.40
C PRO A 83 -22.54 -6.44 8.10
N GLU A 84 -23.69 -5.75 8.05
CA GLU A 84 -24.58 -5.75 6.87
C GLU A 84 -23.95 -5.04 5.67
N LYS A 85 -23.12 -4.05 5.92
CA LYS A 85 -22.42 -3.30 4.86
C LYS A 85 -21.46 -4.17 4.04
N ARG A 86 -21.11 -5.33 4.53
CA ARG A 86 -20.30 -6.30 3.79
C ARG A 86 -20.89 -6.68 2.43
N ALA A 87 -22.22 -6.68 2.32
CA ALA A 87 -22.92 -6.92 1.06
C ALA A 87 -22.64 -5.87 -0.04
N GLU A 88 -22.12 -4.69 0.33
CA GLU A 88 -21.75 -3.64 -0.63
C GLU A 88 -20.32 -3.81 -1.20
N LEU A 89 -19.52 -4.72 -0.66
CA LEU A 89 -18.16 -4.96 -1.14
C LEU A 89 -18.20 -5.63 -2.51
N LYS A 90 -17.46 -5.05 -3.47
CA LYS A 90 -17.43 -5.50 -4.87
C LYS A 90 -16.33 -6.49 -5.17
N TYR A 91 -15.31 -6.54 -4.32
CA TYR A 91 -14.07 -7.26 -4.57
C TYR A 91 -13.74 -8.19 -3.41
N SER A 92 -13.20 -9.36 -3.74
CA SER A 92 -12.57 -10.23 -2.77
C SER A 92 -11.19 -9.67 -2.36
N ASP A 93 -10.60 -10.21 -1.28
CA ASP A 93 -9.25 -9.85 -0.85
C ASP A 93 -8.22 -10.08 -1.96
N VAL A 94 -8.36 -11.19 -2.68
CA VAL A 94 -7.48 -11.55 -3.81
C VAL A 94 -7.64 -10.56 -4.97
N ASP A 95 -8.86 -10.11 -5.26
CA ASP A 95 -9.12 -9.12 -6.31
C ASP A 95 -8.48 -7.78 -5.96
N ILE A 96 -8.55 -7.35 -4.69
CA ILE A 96 -7.87 -6.13 -4.23
C ILE A 96 -6.36 -6.23 -4.45
N ILE A 97 -5.74 -7.33 -4.00
CA ILE A 97 -4.29 -7.55 -4.17
C ILE A 97 -3.91 -7.52 -5.66
N LYS A 98 -4.66 -8.23 -6.51
CA LYS A 98 -4.41 -8.28 -7.97
C LYS A 98 -4.58 -6.92 -8.63
N ALA A 99 -5.70 -6.23 -8.33
CA ALA A 99 -6.01 -4.92 -8.91
C ALA A 99 -4.94 -3.88 -8.55
N VAL A 100 -4.53 -3.84 -7.29
CA VAL A 100 -3.53 -2.87 -6.81
C VAL A 100 -2.15 -3.15 -7.37
N ARG A 101 -1.70 -4.43 -7.40
CA ARG A 101 -0.39 -4.83 -7.94
C ARG A 101 -0.32 -4.80 -9.46
N SER A 102 -1.46 -4.72 -10.15
CA SER A 102 -1.52 -4.63 -11.60
C SER A 102 -0.94 -3.31 -12.10
N ARG A 103 -0.15 -3.39 -13.18
CA ARG A 103 0.37 -2.22 -13.90
C ARG A 103 -0.43 -1.89 -15.17
N SER A 104 -1.51 -2.66 -15.43
CA SER A 104 -2.35 -2.49 -16.63
C SER A 104 -3.24 -1.24 -16.60
N VAL A 105 -3.52 -0.71 -15.40
CA VAL A 105 -4.31 0.51 -15.22
C VAL A 105 -3.47 1.56 -14.49
N THR A 106 -3.37 2.74 -15.07
CA THR A 106 -2.76 3.92 -14.45
C THR A 106 -3.86 4.88 -14.04
N LEU A 107 -3.87 5.25 -12.77
CA LEU A 107 -4.75 6.30 -12.25
C LEU A 107 -3.88 7.47 -11.81
N PRO A 108 -4.27 8.73 -12.10
CA PRO A 108 -3.57 9.88 -11.56
C PRO A 108 -3.67 9.87 -10.03
N ALA A 109 -2.57 10.25 -9.39
CA ALA A 109 -2.59 10.42 -7.94
C ALA A 109 -3.48 11.62 -7.57
N PRO A 110 -4.38 11.49 -6.58
CA PRO A 110 -5.05 12.64 -6.01
C PRO A 110 -4.03 13.65 -5.42
N ASP A 111 -4.37 14.95 -5.49
CA ASP A 111 -3.46 16.03 -5.08
C ASP A 111 -2.75 15.84 -3.74
N PRO A 112 -3.40 15.36 -2.65
CA PRO A 112 -2.71 15.16 -1.37
C PRO A 112 -1.58 14.14 -1.41
N PHE A 113 -1.58 13.26 -2.42
CA PHE A 113 -0.64 12.16 -2.57
C PHE A 113 0.38 12.38 -3.70
N VAL A 114 0.34 13.55 -4.34
CA VAL A 114 1.34 13.93 -5.35
C VAL A 114 2.66 14.27 -4.65
N PRO A 115 3.79 13.69 -5.08
CA PRO A 115 5.10 14.02 -4.54
C PRO A 115 5.45 15.50 -4.76
N THR A 116 6.00 16.15 -3.75
CA THR A 116 6.39 17.57 -3.78
C THR A 116 7.79 17.82 -3.19
N GLY A 117 8.51 16.75 -2.88
CA GLY A 117 9.84 16.82 -2.25
C GLY A 117 9.83 17.07 -0.74
N ARG A 118 8.68 16.83 -0.07
CA ARG A 118 8.56 17.08 1.39
C ARG A 118 9.30 16.08 2.27
N PHE A 119 9.76 14.97 1.69
CA PHE A 119 10.59 13.96 2.35
C PHE A 119 11.98 13.86 1.71
N ALA A 120 12.59 14.98 1.39
CA ALA A 120 13.97 15.03 0.93
C ALA A 120 14.93 15.31 2.11
N PRO A 121 16.02 14.56 2.26
CA PRO A 121 16.53 13.48 1.41
C PRO A 121 15.80 12.13 1.58
N ILE A 122 16.10 11.15 0.70
CA ILE A 122 15.40 9.85 0.63
C ILE A 122 15.37 9.07 1.95
N ASN A 123 16.39 9.21 2.80
CA ASN A 123 16.43 8.56 4.11
C ASN A 123 15.33 9.07 5.05
N GLU A 124 14.87 10.31 4.92
CA GLU A 124 13.70 10.80 5.68
C GLU A 124 12.42 10.14 5.22
N ALA A 125 12.24 9.96 3.89
CA ALA A 125 11.12 9.22 3.34
C ALA A 125 11.12 7.77 3.85
N MET A 126 12.27 7.11 3.82
CA MET A 126 12.39 5.72 4.28
C MET A 126 12.16 5.58 5.78
N ALA A 127 12.65 6.50 6.58
CA ALA A 127 12.38 6.51 8.03
C ALA A 127 10.88 6.67 8.33
N ALA A 128 10.19 7.57 7.61
CA ALA A 128 8.76 7.75 7.73
C ALA A 128 7.98 6.49 7.28
N PHE A 129 8.41 5.87 6.17
CA PHE A 129 7.86 4.60 5.68
C PHE A 129 7.99 3.50 6.72
N ASP A 130 9.18 3.30 7.29
CA ASP A 130 9.44 2.27 8.29
C ASP A 130 8.62 2.48 9.56
N GLN A 131 8.50 3.72 10.02
CA GLN A 131 7.67 4.05 11.18
C GLN A 131 6.20 3.69 10.93
N GLN A 132 5.68 3.99 9.75
CA GLN A 132 4.29 3.68 9.40
C GLN A 132 4.06 2.18 9.24
N ARG A 133 5.00 1.48 8.61
CA ARG A 133 4.94 0.02 8.47
C ARG A 133 4.98 -0.68 9.82
N ALA A 134 5.87 -0.27 10.72
CA ALA A 134 5.90 -0.79 12.07
C ALA A 134 4.57 -0.56 12.81
N ALA A 135 4.00 0.64 12.68
CA ALA A 135 2.70 0.96 13.28
C ALA A 135 1.56 0.10 12.67
N ALA A 136 1.53 -0.09 11.35
CA ALA A 136 0.53 -0.92 10.69
C ALA A 136 0.66 -2.40 11.08
N ILE A 137 1.87 -2.93 11.20
CA ILE A 137 2.14 -4.30 11.64
C ILE A 137 1.66 -4.50 13.09
N VAL A 138 2.08 -3.62 14.00
CA VAL A 138 1.66 -3.69 15.41
C VAL A 138 0.13 -3.58 15.52
N TYR A 139 -0.48 -2.66 14.80
CA TYR A 139 -1.94 -2.52 14.77
C TYR A 139 -2.61 -3.81 14.28
N THR A 140 -2.14 -4.38 13.17
CA THR A 140 -2.68 -5.63 12.61
C THR A 140 -2.53 -6.79 13.60
N GLN A 141 -1.45 -6.81 14.39
CA GLN A 141 -1.23 -7.83 15.42
C GLN A 141 -2.15 -7.71 16.63
N THR A 142 -2.44 -6.46 17.04
CA THR A 142 -3.00 -6.19 18.38
C THR A 142 -4.46 -5.75 18.37
N VAL A 143 -5.00 -5.32 17.21
CA VAL A 143 -6.39 -4.88 17.14
C VAL A 143 -7.35 -6.03 17.47
N THR A 144 -8.23 -5.78 18.44
CA THR A 144 -9.23 -6.75 18.92
C THR A 144 -10.58 -6.62 18.21
N ASP A 145 -10.88 -5.42 17.70
CA ASP A 145 -12.12 -5.18 16.96
C ASP A 145 -12.11 -5.88 15.61
N ASP A 146 -13.29 -6.27 15.15
CA ASP A 146 -13.42 -6.98 13.88
C ASP A 146 -13.21 -6.05 12.69
N LEU A 147 -12.05 -6.20 12.06
CA LEU A 147 -11.66 -5.45 10.86
C LEU A 147 -12.60 -5.67 9.66
N ARG A 148 -13.44 -6.73 9.69
CA ARG A 148 -14.39 -7.07 8.63
C ARG A 148 -15.72 -6.31 8.75
N THR A 149 -15.97 -5.65 9.87
CA THR A 149 -17.22 -4.91 10.12
C THR A 149 -17.04 -3.39 10.15
N HIS A 150 -15.84 -2.91 9.85
CA HIS A 150 -15.49 -1.51 9.74
C HIS A 150 -14.96 -1.21 8.35
N TYR A 151 -15.30 -0.05 7.80
CA TYR A 151 -15.11 0.23 6.38
C TYR A 151 -14.57 1.62 6.12
N PHE A 152 -13.91 1.76 4.97
CA PHE A 152 -13.63 3.05 4.39
C PHE A 152 -13.95 3.03 2.88
N ARG A 153 -14.09 4.18 2.28
CA ARG A 153 -14.37 4.31 0.85
C ARG A 153 -13.11 4.70 0.09
N HIS A 154 -12.62 3.78 -0.73
CA HIS A 154 -11.51 4.05 -1.65
C HIS A 154 -12.03 4.67 -2.94
N ILE A 155 -11.31 5.68 -3.48
CA ILE A 155 -11.75 6.46 -4.65
C ILE A 155 -12.00 5.60 -5.90
N ALA A 156 -11.16 4.58 -6.12
CA ALA A 156 -11.23 3.73 -7.31
C ALA A 156 -11.93 2.38 -7.06
N LEU A 157 -11.83 1.83 -5.84
CA LEU A 157 -12.31 0.49 -5.52
C LEU A 157 -13.66 0.47 -4.80
N GLY A 158 -14.18 1.66 -4.43
CA GLY A 158 -15.43 1.74 -3.67
C GLY A 158 -15.23 1.38 -2.19
N TRP A 159 -16.22 0.72 -1.58
CA TRP A 159 -16.13 0.31 -0.20
C TRP A 159 -15.19 -0.87 -0.02
N LEU A 160 -14.33 -0.78 0.99
CA LEU A 160 -13.42 -1.82 1.45
C LEU A 160 -13.59 -1.99 2.95
N ASP A 161 -13.51 -3.21 3.46
CA ASP A 161 -13.36 -3.41 4.90
C ASP A 161 -11.93 -3.05 5.36
N SER A 162 -11.73 -2.91 6.67
CA SER A 162 -10.44 -2.49 7.23
C SER A 162 -9.33 -3.51 6.98
N TYR A 163 -9.64 -4.81 6.88
CA TYR A 163 -8.67 -5.82 6.51
C TYR A 163 -8.25 -5.68 5.04
N GLN A 164 -9.20 -5.49 4.14
CA GLN A 164 -8.92 -5.20 2.73
C GLN A 164 -8.07 -3.93 2.56
N ALA A 165 -8.30 -2.92 3.41
CA ALA A 165 -7.49 -1.71 3.43
C ALA A 165 -6.03 -1.97 3.82
N ILE A 166 -5.77 -2.89 4.77
CA ILE A 166 -4.40 -3.33 5.12
C ILE A 166 -3.75 -4.03 3.94
N LEU A 167 -4.45 -4.92 3.25
CA LEU A 167 -3.95 -5.60 2.05
C LEU A 167 -3.67 -4.62 0.89
N LEU A 168 -4.54 -3.63 0.71
CA LEU A 168 -4.36 -2.55 -0.26
C LEU A 168 -3.09 -1.75 0.05
N LEU A 169 -2.91 -1.33 1.30
CA LEU A 169 -1.72 -0.60 1.76
C LEU A 169 -0.43 -1.37 1.42
N ALA A 170 -0.35 -2.63 1.82
CA ALA A 170 0.80 -3.47 1.54
C ALA A 170 1.05 -3.68 0.03
N SER A 171 -0.03 -3.89 -0.74
CA SER A 171 0.04 -4.12 -2.19
C SER A 171 0.40 -2.87 -2.99
N HIS A 172 0.08 -1.68 -2.46
CA HIS A 172 0.44 -0.40 -3.06
C HIS A 172 1.95 -0.18 -3.06
N GLY A 173 2.65 -0.51 -1.98
CA GLY A 173 4.10 -0.49 -1.93
C GLY A 173 4.74 -1.37 -3.01
N GLU A 174 4.21 -2.58 -3.25
CA GLU A 174 4.70 -3.47 -4.31
C GLU A 174 4.44 -2.91 -5.72
N ARG A 175 3.31 -2.23 -5.94
CA ARG A 175 3.04 -1.54 -7.21
C ARG A 175 4.12 -0.51 -7.53
N HIS A 176 4.50 0.32 -6.56
CA HIS A 176 5.52 1.36 -6.74
C HIS A 176 6.94 0.81 -6.78
N ARG A 177 7.22 -0.29 -6.06
CA ARG A 177 8.46 -1.02 -6.24
C ARG A 177 8.66 -1.47 -7.70
N LYS A 178 7.62 -1.97 -8.35
CA LYS A 178 7.68 -2.30 -9.79
C LYS A 178 7.92 -1.08 -10.67
N GLN A 179 7.34 0.08 -10.32
CA GLN A 179 7.63 1.34 -11.03
C GLN A 179 9.09 1.77 -10.87
N ILE A 180 9.66 1.58 -9.68
CA ILE A 180 11.10 1.83 -9.43
C ILE A 180 11.95 0.95 -10.33
N GLU A 181 11.62 -0.35 -10.48
CA GLU A 181 12.36 -1.22 -11.40
C GLU A 181 12.20 -0.81 -12.88
N GLU A 182 11.02 -0.30 -13.28
CA GLU A 182 10.84 0.27 -14.61
C GLU A 182 11.74 1.50 -14.85
N VAL A 183 11.91 2.36 -13.83
CA VAL A 183 12.83 3.52 -13.91
C VAL A 183 14.28 3.05 -14.02
N LYS A 184 14.70 2.05 -13.24
CA LYS A 184 16.05 1.48 -13.27
C LYS A 184 16.37 0.77 -14.59
N ALA A 185 15.34 0.24 -15.27
CA ALA A 185 15.48 -0.44 -16.55
C ALA A 185 15.52 0.52 -17.77
N ASP A 186 15.32 1.82 -17.54
CA ASP A 186 15.37 2.81 -18.60
C ASP A 186 16.79 2.92 -19.22
N PRO A 187 16.94 2.95 -20.56
CA PRO A 187 18.26 3.05 -21.20
C PRO A 187 19.08 4.27 -20.78
N GLY A 188 18.44 5.35 -20.36
CA GLY A 188 19.08 6.58 -19.89
C GLY A 188 19.38 6.58 -18.38
N PHE A 189 19.08 5.50 -17.65
CA PHE A 189 19.32 5.45 -16.22
C PHE A 189 20.82 5.61 -15.88
N PRO A 190 21.21 6.51 -14.95
CA PRO A 190 22.62 6.74 -14.62
C PRO A 190 23.33 5.47 -14.12
N LYS A 191 24.56 5.27 -14.58
CA LYS A 191 25.43 4.14 -14.16
C LYS A 191 26.16 4.45 -12.88
#